data_ea1110f1703e9883f4ee85fc08e4f51b
#
_entry.id   ea1110f1703e9883f4ee85fc08e4f51b
#
_cell.length_a   1.000
_cell.length_b   1.000
_cell.length_c   1.000
_cell.angle_alpha   90.00
_cell.angle_beta   90.00
_cell.angle_gamma   90.00
#
_symmetry.space_group_name_H-M   'P 1'
#
loop_
_entity.id
_entity.type
_entity.pdbx_description
1 polymer ?
#
loop_
_entity_poly.entity_id
_entity_poly.type
_entity_poly.pdbx_seq_one_letter_code
_entity_poly.pdbx_strand_id
1 'polypeptide(L)'
;HRTARPQDRSPPPAPCAFLASTLLAALPAAFAEDAKPAEKPAEAVAPTDVVKTADNNADAAKPAEKPADAPASYDPIPQPEGYHLALVGPDGKTATDGDAPFKDKYLLVAFGFTSCPDVCPTTLYEFGQMLKIVKDPAQIQPVFISIDPLRDDPTRLNQYTGFFDKRIVGLTGNMADIEATAKRYNATFGYRHQGKKVVPPDLPPGYTVYHSTMIYLLSPKRELIDAFDYQSGAEKLARDIEKAIAKDEGKAA
;
A
#
# COMPACT_ATOMS: atom_id res chain seq x y z
N HIS A 1 -50.82 52.40 -19.94
CA HIS A 1 -51.54 51.12 -19.96
C HIS A 1 -50.66 50.04 -19.34
N ARG A 2 -51.01 49.74 -18.06
CA ARG A 2 -50.44 48.59 -17.32
C ARG A 2 -51.37 47.39 -17.60
N THR A 3 -50.83 46.34 -18.15
CA THR A 3 -51.50 45.04 -18.21
C THR A 3 -50.96 44.13 -17.14
N ALA A 4 -51.83 43.74 -16.23
CA ALA A 4 -51.54 42.83 -15.10
C ALA A 4 -51.46 41.37 -15.63
N ARG A 5 -50.49 40.61 -15.11
CA ARG A 5 -50.34 39.16 -15.33
C ARG A 5 -51.25 38.40 -14.35
N PRO A 6 -51.97 37.36 -14.75
CA PRO A 6 -52.73 36.52 -13.83
C PRO A 6 -51.79 35.65 -12.96
N GLN A 7 -52.11 35.57 -11.68
CA GLN A 7 -51.47 34.64 -10.70
C GLN A 7 -52.09 33.25 -10.89
N ASP A 8 -51.25 32.28 -11.18
CA ASP A 8 -51.60 30.86 -11.14
C ASP A 8 -51.63 30.39 -9.68
N ARG A 9 -52.81 29.95 -9.20
CA ARG A 9 -53.05 29.40 -7.87
C ARG A 9 -53.20 27.90 -7.98
N SER A 10 -52.12 27.17 -7.73
CA SER A 10 -52.20 25.73 -7.51
C SER A 10 -52.62 25.40 -6.09
N PRO A 11 -53.54 24.46 -5.86
CA PRO A 11 -54.00 24.09 -4.54
C PRO A 11 -52.98 23.21 -3.79
N PRO A 12 -52.98 23.21 -2.46
CA PRO A 12 -52.05 22.39 -1.65
C PRO A 12 -52.45 20.90 -1.65
N PRO A 13 -51.50 19.98 -1.49
CA PRO A 13 -51.79 18.54 -1.43
C PRO A 13 -52.47 18.17 -0.10
N ALA A 14 -53.42 17.23 -0.20
CA ALA A 14 -54.17 16.68 0.94
C ALA A 14 -53.32 15.79 1.84
N PRO A 15 -53.61 15.69 3.17
CA PRO A 15 -52.88 14.84 4.07
C PRO A 15 -53.26 13.36 3.92
N CYS A 16 -52.29 12.50 3.73
CA CYS A 16 -52.45 11.05 3.82
C CYS A 16 -52.64 10.62 5.26
N ALA A 17 -53.80 10.05 5.55
CA ALA A 17 -54.12 9.41 6.83
C ALA A 17 -53.39 8.07 6.93
N PHE A 18 -52.54 7.92 7.93
CA PHE A 18 -51.96 6.63 8.34
C PHE A 18 -53.00 5.83 9.12
N LEU A 19 -53.48 4.74 8.53
CA LEU A 19 -54.21 3.69 9.26
C LEU A 19 -53.19 2.75 9.89
N ALA A 20 -53.09 2.77 11.20
CA ALA A 20 -52.38 1.82 12.02
C ALA A 20 -53.19 0.51 12.08
N SER A 21 -52.73 -0.55 11.47
CA SER A 21 -53.21 -1.92 11.70
C SER A 21 -52.24 -2.66 12.58
N THR A 22 -52.61 -2.79 13.86
CA THR A 22 -52.02 -3.70 14.81
C THR A 22 -52.40 -5.15 14.45
N LEU A 23 -51.43 -5.95 14.01
CA LEU A 23 -51.57 -7.41 13.94
C LEU A 23 -50.66 -8.01 15.00
N LEU A 24 -51.31 -8.44 16.10
CA LEU A 24 -50.73 -9.24 17.16
C LEU A 24 -50.77 -10.71 16.69
N ALA A 25 -49.62 -11.30 16.31
CA ALA A 25 -49.52 -12.71 16.02
C ALA A 25 -48.57 -13.40 17.00
N ALA A 26 -49.11 -14.36 17.68
CA ALA A 26 -48.51 -15.18 18.72
C ALA A 26 -47.32 -16.01 18.23
N LEU A 27 -46.26 -16.05 19.03
CA LEU A 27 -45.17 -17.01 18.97
C LEU A 27 -45.61 -18.35 19.56
N PRO A 28 -45.34 -19.51 18.97
CA PRO A 28 -45.32 -20.78 19.70
C PRO A 28 -43.97 -20.97 20.37
N ALA A 29 -43.99 -21.14 21.68
CA ALA A 29 -42.92 -21.73 22.45
C ALA A 29 -42.89 -23.22 22.15
N ALA A 30 -41.71 -23.76 21.86
CA ALA A 30 -41.20 -25.06 22.23
C ALA A 30 -40.06 -25.46 21.30
N PHE A 31 -38.89 -25.52 21.87
CA PHE A 31 -37.97 -26.67 21.84
C PHE A 31 -36.78 -26.32 22.73
N ALA A 32 -36.95 -26.67 24.00
CA ALA A 32 -35.82 -26.90 24.89
C ALA A 32 -35.53 -28.39 24.80
N GLU A 33 -34.33 -28.73 24.32
CA GLU A 33 -33.74 -30.04 24.68
C GLU A 33 -32.22 -30.01 24.45
N ASP A 34 -31.55 -30.30 25.56
CA ASP A 34 -30.22 -30.89 25.71
C ASP A 34 -28.97 -30.18 25.24
N ALA A 35 -28.51 -29.28 26.09
CA ALA A 35 -27.09 -28.95 26.18
C ALA A 35 -26.38 -29.99 27.06
N LYS A 36 -25.59 -30.87 26.44
CA LYS A 36 -24.63 -31.77 27.09
C LYS A 36 -23.48 -30.94 27.71
N PRO A 37 -23.06 -31.23 28.96
CA PRO A 37 -21.99 -30.44 29.61
C PRO A 37 -20.64 -30.69 28.93
N ALA A 38 -19.88 -29.60 28.76
CA ALA A 38 -18.51 -29.63 28.29
C ALA A 38 -17.60 -30.42 29.23
N GLU A 39 -16.93 -31.37 28.68
CA GLU A 39 -15.87 -32.14 29.32
C GLU A 39 -14.63 -31.27 29.57
N LYS A 40 -14.15 -31.33 30.78
CA LYS A 40 -12.95 -30.71 31.32
C LYS A 40 -11.70 -31.24 30.60
N PRO A 41 -10.72 -30.41 30.21
CA PRO A 41 -9.48 -30.92 29.62
C PRO A 41 -8.67 -31.71 30.64
N ALA A 42 -8.20 -32.87 30.23
CA ALA A 42 -7.37 -33.78 31.00
C ALA A 42 -5.97 -33.15 31.18
N GLU A 43 -5.49 -33.41 32.37
CA GLU A 43 -4.19 -33.09 32.93
C GLU A 43 -3.04 -33.67 32.10
N ALA A 44 -1.99 -32.85 31.87
CA ALA A 44 -0.76 -33.25 31.21
C ALA A 44 0.00 -34.28 32.06
N VAL A 45 0.21 -35.46 31.50
CA VAL A 45 1.15 -36.46 32.03
C VAL A 45 2.48 -36.27 31.28
N ALA A 46 3.52 -35.95 32.04
CA ALA A 46 4.89 -35.96 31.57
C ALA A 46 5.39 -37.38 31.39
N PRO A 47 6.12 -37.72 30.33
CA PRO A 47 6.93 -38.94 30.30
C PRO A 47 8.36 -38.60 30.69
N THR A 48 8.80 -39.34 31.70
CA THR A 48 10.18 -39.46 32.16
C THR A 48 11.06 -40.21 31.16
N ASP A 49 12.29 -39.71 31.05
CA ASP A 49 13.55 -40.35 30.71
C ASP A 49 13.59 -41.66 29.89
N VAL A 50 14.15 -41.55 28.70
CA VAL A 50 15.11 -42.55 28.19
C VAL A 50 16.31 -41.86 27.57
N VAL A 51 17.41 -41.95 28.28
CA VAL A 51 18.77 -41.72 27.83
C VAL A 51 19.21 -42.88 26.92
N LYS A 52 19.77 -42.57 25.75
CA LYS A 52 21.00 -43.16 25.15
C LYS A 52 21.03 -42.87 23.66
N THR A 53 21.99 -42.34 23.16
CA THR A 53 23.39 -42.35 22.82
C THR A 53 23.61 -41.68 21.48
N ALA A 54 24.44 -40.72 21.55
CA ALA A 54 25.48 -40.31 20.61
C ALA A 54 25.41 -40.85 19.16
N ASP A 55 25.29 -39.92 18.21
CA ASP A 55 26.26 -39.89 17.14
C ASP A 55 26.48 -38.43 16.70
N ASN A 56 27.73 -38.02 16.85
CA ASN A 56 28.25 -36.75 16.35
C ASN A 56 28.16 -36.74 14.86
N ASN A 57 27.27 -35.92 14.31
CA ASN A 57 27.50 -35.34 12.99
C ASN A 57 27.56 -33.82 13.19
N ALA A 58 28.77 -33.33 13.43
CA ALA A 58 29.11 -31.95 13.25
C ALA A 58 29.10 -31.65 11.76
N ASP A 59 27.88 -31.48 11.22
CA ASP A 59 27.73 -30.84 9.94
C ASP A 59 27.87 -29.34 10.21
N ALA A 60 29.08 -28.86 9.96
CA ALA A 60 29.45 -27.47 10.02
C ALA A 60 28.42 -26.69 9.20
N ALA A 61 27.65 -25.85 9.88
CA ALA A 61 26.82 -24.85 9.23
C ALA A 61 27.72 -24.09 8.26
N LYS A 62 27.56 -24.42 6.97
CA LYS A 62 28.18 -23.69 5.87
C LYS A 62 27.88 -22.22 6.11
N PRO A 63 28.88 -21.32 6.12
CA PRO A 63 28.62 -19.89 6.25
C PRO A 63 27.59 -19.55 5.20
N ALA A 64 26.52 -18.83 5.60
CA ALA A 64 25.49 -18.37 4.68
C ALA A 64 26.24 -17.76 3.48
N GLU A 65 26.05 -18.37 2.32
CA GLU A 65 26.60 -17.89 1.08
C GLU A 65 26.22 -16.41 0.98
N LYS A 66 27.22 -15.54 0.89
CA LYS A 66 27.04 -14.12 0.56
C LYS A 66 26.05 -14.11 -0.61
N PRO A 67 24.92 -13.38 -0.54
CA PRO A 67 24.00 -13.30 -1.66
C PRO A 67 24.84 -13.01 -2.90
N ALA A 68 24.78 -13.90 -3.87
CA ALA A 68 25.35 -13.68 -5.17
C ALA A 68 24.76 -12.36 -5.65
N ASP A 69 25.63 -11.46 -6.10
CA ASP A 69 25.35 -10.12 -6.58
C ASP A 69 25.02 -9.09 -5.47
N ALA A 70 26.08 -8.45 -4.99
CA ALA A 70 25.91 -7.09 -4.49
C ALA A 70 25.17 -6.32 -5.60
N PRO A 71 24.04 -5.62 -5.27
CA PRO A 71 23.27 -4.92 -6.30
C PRO A 71 24.21 -4.03 -7.08
N ALA A 72 24.03 -4.03 -8.42
CA ALA A 72 24.83 -3.24 -9.31
C ALA A 72 24.92 -1.82 -8.74
N SER A 73 26.14 -1.31 -8.57
CA SER A 73 26.33 0.08 -8.18
C SER A 73 25.84 0.92 -9.36
N TYR A 74 24.68 1.51 -9.24
CA TYR A 74 24.18 2.46 -10.23
C TYR A 74 24.98 3.74 -10.14
N ASP A 75 25.35 4.29 -11.29
CA ASP A 75 25.93 5.63 -11.33
C ASP A 75 24.92 6.66 -10.80
N PRO A 76 25.38 7.71 -10.10
CA PRO A 76 24.50 8.77 -9.62
C PRO A 76 23.72 9.41 -10.77
N ILE A 77 22.41 9.50 -10.63
CA ILE A 77 21.52 10.13 -11.60
C ILE A 77 21.33 11.59 -11.19
N PRO A 78 21.50 12.57 -12.10
CA PRO A 78 21.15 13.95 -11.79
C PRO A 78 19.71 14.05 -11.30
N GLN A 79 19.54 14.50 -10.06
CA GLN A 79 18.23 14.52 -9.43
C GLN A 79 17.46 15.79 -9.81
N PRO A 80 16.20 15.67 -10.28
CA PRO A 80 15.34 16.79 -10.62
C PRO A 80 14.88 17.54 -9.36
N GLU A 81 14.34 18.74 -9.56
CA GLU A 81 13.67 19.48 -8.50
C GLU A 81 12.22 19.04 -8.29
N GLY A 82 11.61 19.44 -7.18
CA GLY A 82 10.21 19.14 -6.86
C GLY A 82 9.93 17.64 -6.72
N TYR A 83 8.76 17.20 -7.18
CA TYR A 83 8.30 15.80 -7.09
C TYR A 83 8.60 14.98 -8.36
N HIS A 84 9.46 15.47 -9.23
CA HIS A 84 9.90 14.75 -10.41
C HIS A 84 10.72 13.50 -10.03
N LEU A 85 10.62 12.46 -10.86
CA LEU A 85 11.32 11.19 -10.67
C LEU A 85 12.49 11.04 -11.65
N ALA A 86 13.61 10.56 -11.14
CA ALA A 86 14.75 10.09 -11.93
C ALA A 86 15.45 8.99 -11.11
N LEU A 87 15.07 7.73 -11.37
CA LEU A 87 15.53 6.54 -10.64
C LEU A 87 15.73 5.38 -11.64
N VAL A 88 16.20 4.24 -11.15
CA VAL A 88 16.37 3.04 -11.96
C VAL A 88 15.06 2.28 -12.08
N GLY A 89 14.63 2.03 -13.30
CA GLY A 89 13.40 1.32 -13.66
C GLY A 89 13.54 -0.19 -13.71
N PRO A 90 12.46 -0.91 -14.06
CA PRO A 90 12.42 -2.37 -14.12
C PRO A 90 13.40 -3.00 -15.12
N ASP A 91 13.81 -2.27 -16.14
CA ASP A 91 14.77 -2.71 -17.17
C ASP A 91 16.24 -2.42 -16.78
N GLY A 92 16.47 -1.91 -15.57
CA GLY A 92 17.80 -1.56 -15.08
C GLY A 92 18.33 -0.23 -15.61
N LYS A 93 17.53 0.52 -16.37
CA LYS A 93 17.92 1.83 -16.93
C LYS A 93 17.29 2.96 -16.13
N THR A 94 17.82 4.16 -16.32
CA THR A 94 17.22 5.37 -15.77
C THR A 94 15.83 5.55 -16.34
N ALA A 95 14.84 5.64 -15.46
CA ALA A 95 13.46 5.96 -15.74
C ALA A 95 13.16 7.35 -15.19
N THR A 96 12.59 8.20 -16.02
CA THR A 96 12.13 9.53 -15.64
C THR A 96 10.62 9.61 -15.79
N ASP A 97 10.02 10.55 -15.10
CA ASP A 97 8.58 10.79 -15.19
C ASP A 97 8.11 11.40 -16.52
N GLY A 98 9.06 11.78 -17.40
CA GLY A 98 8.80 12.11 -18.80
C GLY A 98 8.66 10.90 -19.72
N ASP A 99 9.01 9.70 -19.23
CA ASP A 99 8.98 8.46 -20.00
C ASP A 99 7.68 7.67 -19.77
N ALA A 100 7.39 6.72 -20.68
CA ALA A 100 6.36 5.73 -20.42
C ALA A 100 6.80 4.80 -19.26
N PRO A 101 5.90 4.40 -18.35
CA PRO A 101 4.45 4.64 -18.36
C PRO A 101 3.99 5.88 -17.57
N PHE A 102 4.88 6.75 -17.13
CA PHE A 102 4.60 7.83 -16.18
C PHE A 102 4.06 9.10 -16.85
N LYS A 103 4.49 9.33 -18.10
CA LYS A 103 4.17 10.56 -18.85
C LYS A 103 2.66 10.82 -18.90
N ASP A 104 2.27 12.05 -18.64
CA ASP A 104 0.90 12.56 -18.72
C ASP A 104 -0.10 11.86 -17.78
N LYS A 105 0.40 11.17 -16.72
CA LYS A 105 -0.43 10.48 -15.73
C LYS A 105 -0.31 11.08 -14.34
N TYR A 106 -1.35 10.87 -13.55
CA TYR A 106 -1.27 11.03 -12.10
C TYR A 106 -0.40 9.91 -11.53
N LEU A 107 0.58 10.26 -10.71
CA LEU A 107 1.43 9.27 -10.06
C LEU A 107 0.95 9.03 -8.62
N LEU A 108 0.71 7.77 -8.28
CA LEU A 108 0.42 7.36 -6.92
C LEU A 108 1.68 6.70 -6.33
N VAL A 109 2.42 7.46 -5.52
CA VAL A 109 3.77 7.09 -5.08
C VAL A 109 3.78 6.61 -3.63
N ALA A 110 4.40 5.45 -3.39
CA ALA A 110 4.69 4.95 -2.05
C ALA A 110 6.16 4.54 -1.93
N PHE A 111 6.72 4.75 -0.74
CA PHE A 111 8.07 4.29 -0.38
C PHE A 111 7.97 3.00 0.43
N GLY A 112 8.88 2.06 0.18
CA GLY A 112 8.90 0.80 0.89
C GLY A 112 10.07 -0.09 0.49
N PHE A 113 9.96 -1.39 0.76
CA PHE A 113 11.00 -2.37 0.41
C PHE A 113 10.41 -3.78 0.34
N THR A 114 11.02 -4.67 -0.46
CA THR A 114 10.44 -6.00 -0.72
C THR A 114 10.42 -6.93 0.49
N SER A 115 11.34 -6.72 1.43
CA SER A 115 11.45 -7.53 2.67
C SER A 115 10.62 -6.97 3.83
N CYS A 116 9.71 -6.02 3.57
CA CYS A 116 8.79 -5.48 4.58
C CYS A 116 7.71 -6.54 4.93
N PRO A 117 7.54 -6.86 6.23
CA PRO A 117 6.64 -7.95 6.61
C PRO A 117 5.15 -7.56 6.65
N ASP A 118 4.79 -6.28 6.62
CA ASP A 118 3.43 -5.82 6.95
C ASP A 118 2.94 -4.70 6.03
N VAL A 119 3.44 -3.49 6.17
CA VAL A 119 2.89 -2.27 5.54
C VAL A 119 2.96 -2.31 4.02
N CYS A 120 4.11 -2.68 3.45
CA CYS A 120 4.32 -2.61 2.01
C CYS A 120 3.42 -3.58 1.21
N PRO A 121 3.28 -4.88 1.59
CA PRO A 121 2.36 -5.76 0.88
C PRO A 121 0.90 -5.30 0.99
N THR A 122 0.49 -4.74 2.14
CA THR A 122 -0.86 -4.18 2.32
C THR A 122 -1.09 -2.99 1.38
N THR A 123 -0.16 -2.04 1.31
CA THR A 123 -0.23 -0.87 0.42
C THR A 123 -0.33 -1.27 -1.05
N LEU A 124 0.52 -2.21 -1.50
CA LEU A 124 0.51 -2.66 -2.90
C LEU A 124 -0.75 -3.46 -3.25
N TYR A 125 -1.27 -4.25 -2.31
CA TYR A 125 -2.56 -4.90 -2.47
C TYR A 125 -3.69 -3.87 -2.63
N GLU A 126 -3.73 -2.83 -1.78
CA GLU A 126 -4.71 -1.74 -1.90
C GLU A 126 -4.58 -1.01 -3.24
N PHE A 127 -3.38 -0.78 -3.76
CA PHE A 127 -3.16 -0.20 -5.09
C PHE A 127 -3.78 -1.07 -6.19
N GLY A 128 -3.54 -2.39 -6.14
CA GLY A 128 -4.11 -3.33 -7.11
C GLY A 128 -5.64 -3.38 -7.06
N GLN A 129 -6.25 -3.33 -5.87
CA GLN A 129 -7.71 -3.28 -5.73
C GLN A 129 -8.27 -1.92 -6.15
N MET A 130 -7.65 -0.80 -5.73
CA MET A 130 -8.04 0.55 -6.11
C MET A 130 -8.11 0.72 -7.63
N LEU A 131 -7.13 0.19 -8.37
CA LEU A 131 -7.12 0.22 -9.85
C LEU A 131 -8.26 -0.57 -10.52
N LYS A 132 -8.97 -1.42 -9.78
CA LYS A 132 -10.17 -2.12 -10.26
C LYS A 132 -11.46 -1.35 -9.98
N ILE A 133 -11.39 -0.37 -9.09
CA ILE A 133 -12.54 0.38 -8.57
C ILE A 133 -12.67 1.74 -9.27
N VAL A 134 -11.55 2.45 -9.46
CA VAL A 134 -11.54 3.78 -10.09
C VAL A 134 -12.12 3.76 -11.50
N LYS A 135 -12.82 4.82 -11.89
CA LYS A 135 -13.50 4.94 -13.19
C LYS A 135 -12.53 4.90 -14.38
N ASP A 136 -11.38 5.56 -14.23
CA ASP A 136 -10.34 5.61 -15.27
C ASP A 136 -8.97 5.22 -14.68
N PRO A 137 -8.69 3.92 -14.60
CA PRO A 137 -7.40 3.45 -14.11
C PRO A 137 -6.23 3.78 -15.05
N ALA A 138 -6.50 4.11 -16.32
CA ALA A 138 -5.45 4.41 -17.30
C ALA A 138 -4.75 5.73 -17.01
N GLN A 139 -5.43 6.68 -16.35
CA GLN A 139 -4.84 7.96 -15.99
C GLN A 139 -3.96 7.91 -14.72
N ILE A 140 -3.97 6.80 -13.98
CA ILE A 140 -3.22 6.65 -12.71
C ILE A 140 -2.09 5.66 -12.91
N GLN A 141 -0.89 6.06 -12.53
CA GLN A 141 0.29 5.20 -12.52
C GLN A 141 0.78 5.00 -11.10
N PRO A 142 0.56 3.82 -10.49
CA PRO A 142 1.15 3.50 -9.21
C PRO A 142 2.66 3.27 -9.33
N VAL A 143 3.39 3.83 -8.38
CA VAL A 143 4.85 3.78 -8.30
C VAL A 143 5.26 3.35 -6.90
N PHE A 144 6.12 2.36 -6.82
CA PHE A 144 6.71 1.89 -5.57
C PHE A 144 8.22 2.14 -5.59
N ILE A 145 8.69 3.02 -4.72
CA ILE A 145 10.11 3.40 -4.65
C ILE A 145 10.77 2.62 -3.52
N SER A 146 11.73 1.77 -3.87
CA SER A 146 12.49 1.05 -2.86
C SER A 146 13.44 1.97 -2.11
N ILE A 147 13.41 1.85 -0.78
CA ILE A 147 14.34 2.50 0.15
C ILE A 147 15.41 1.53 0.66
N ASP A 148 15.51 0.37 0.06
CA ASP A 148 16.47 -0.67 0.41
C ASP A 148 17.20 -1.23 -0.83
N PRO A 149 17.90 -0.37 -1.57
CA PRO A 149 18.50 -0.75 -2.85
C PRO A 149 19.59 -1.81 -2.71
N LEU A 150 20.08 -2.08 -1.50
CA LEU A 150 21.05 -3.15 -1.26
C LEU A 150 20.44 -4.56 -1.37
N ARG A 151 19.12 -4.68 -1.16
CA ARG A 151 18.38 -5.94 -1.28
C ARG A 151 17.40 -5.95 -2.43
N ASP A 152 16.99 -4.78 -2.93
CA ASP A 152 15.94 -4.60 -3.93
C ASP A 152 16.55 -4.17 -5.28
N ASP A 153 17.04 -5.12 -6.05
CA ASP A 153 17.40 -4.88 -7.44
C ASP A 153 16.15 -4.74 -8.34
N PRO A 154 16.28 -4.24 -9.58
CA PRO A 154 15.15 -4.07 -10.49
C PRO A 154 14.35 -5.34 -10.76
N THR A 155 15.01 -6.49 -10.87
CA THR A 155 14.37 -7.78 -11.16
C THR A 155 13.50 -8.22 -9.99
N ARG A 156 14.06 -8.20 -8.79
CA ARG A 156 13.35 -8.53 -7.54
C ARG A 156 12.17 -7.60 -7.32
N LEU A 157 12.39 -6.31 -7.50
CA LEU A 157 11.37 -5.29 -7.29
C LEU A 157 10.21 -5.43 -8.29
N ASN A 158 10.52 -5.69 -9.56
CA ASN A 158 9.52 -5.93 -10.59
C ASN A 158 8.68 -7.20 -10.33
N GLN A 159 9.32 -8.27 -9.88
CA GLN A 159 8.61 -9.49 -9.47
C GLN A 159 7.70 -9.22 -8.28
N TYR A 160 8.16 -8.49 -7.28
CA TYR A 160 7.41 -8.16 -6.09
C TYR A 160 6.19 -7.28 -6.39
N THR A 161 6.37 -6.17 -7.09
CA THR A 161 5.26 -5.27 -7.44
C THR A 161 4.26 -5.94 -8.38
N GLY A 162 4.76 -6.71 -9.36
CA GLY A 162 3.95 -7.44 -10.34
C GLY A 162 3.09 -8.56 -9.74
N PHE A 163 3.43 -9.06 -8.55
CA PHE A 163 2.60 -10.00 -7.81
C PHE A 163 1.26 -9.39 -7.39
N PHE A 164 1.23 -8.11 -7.05
CA PHE A 164 0.01 -7.40 -6.64
C PHE A 164 -0.77 -6.89 -7.85
N ASP A 165 -0.11 -6.18 -8.75
CA ASP A 165 -0.67 -5.74 -10.03
C ASP A 165 0.46 -5.39 -11.00
N LYS A 166 0.38 -5.86 -12.23
CA LYS A 166 1.40 -5.64 -13.27
C LYS A 166 1.56 -4.17 -13.68
N ARG A 167 0.61 -3.32 -13.33
CA ARG A 167 0.66 -1.88 -13.58
C ARG A 167 1.48 -1.12 -12.55
N ILE A 168 1.79 -1.72 -11.42
CA ILE A 168 2.61 -1.08 -10.38
C ILE A 168 4.07 -1.13 -10.81
N VAL A 169 4.69 0.03 -10.98
CA VAL A 169 6.10 0.14 -11.37
C VAL A 169 6.97 0.29 -10.13
N GLY A 170 7.92 -0.62 -9.97
CA GLY A 170 8.96 -0.53 -8.95
C GLY A 170 10.16 0.28 -9.44
N LEU A 171 10.62 1.22 -8.64
CA LEU A 171 11.82 2.03 -8.89
C LEU A 171 12.84 1.83 -7.77
N THR A 172 14.11 1.77 -8.14
CA THR A 172 15.24 1.68 -7.22
C THR A 172 16.36 2.62 -7.68
N GLY A 173 17.57 2.50 -7.14
CA GLY A 173 18.71 3.34 -7.53
C GLY A 173 19.87 3.17 -6.59
N ASN A 174 20.87 4.03 -6.69
CA ASN A 174 21.86 4.11 -5.63
C ASN A 174 21.29 4.81 -4.38
N MET A 175 21.96 4.67 -3.26
CA MET A 175 21.48 5.21 -1.97
C MET A 175 21.31 6.73 -2.02
N ALA A 176 22.23 7.45 -2.66
CA ALA A 176 22.17 8.91 -2.70
C ALA A 176 20.94 9.42 -3.49
N ASP A 177 20.60 8.74 -4.60
CA ASP A 177 19.42 9.09 -5.41
C ASP A 177 18.12 8.79 -4.66
N ILE A 178 18.08 7.67 -3.93
CA ILE A 178 16.94 7.29 -3.07
C ILE A 178 16.76 8.31 -1.95
N GLU A 179 17.84 8.69 -1.24
CA GLU A 179 17.81 9.70 -0.17
C GLU A 179 17.36 11.07 -0.69
N ALA A 180 17.89 11.50 -1.83
CA ALA A 180 17.51 12.75 -2.47
C ALA A 180 16.02 12.75 -2.85
N THR A 181 15.53 11.63 -3.41
CA THR A 181 14.12 11.47 -3.76
C THR A 181 13.24 11.49 -2.51
N ALA A 182 13.52 10.67 -1.51
CA ALA A 182 12.75 10.63 -0.27
C ALA A 182 12.68 12.00 0.41
N LYS A 183 13.79 12.73 0.44
CA LYS A 183 13.84 14.10 0.99
C LYS A 183 12.86 15.05 0.29
N ARG A 184 12.74 15.00 -1.04
CA ARG A 184 11.78 15.83 -1.80
C ARG A 184 10.32 15.54 -1.43
N TYR A 185 10.00 14.27 -1.11
CA TYR A 185 8.68 13.85 -0.66
C TYR A 185 8.47 14.04 0.85
N ASN A 186 9.46 14.58 1.58
CA ASN A 186 9.48 14.60 3.04
C ASN A 186 9.24 13.20 3.65
N ALA A 187 9.63 12.16 2.92
CA ALA A 187 9.59 10.78 3.37
C ALA A 187 10.85 10.49 4.20
N THR A 188 10.65 9.84 5.33
CA THR A 188 11.74 9.46 6.24
C THR A 188 11.93 7.96 6.22
N PHE A 189 13.19 7.52 6.26
CA PHE A 189 13.53 6.11 6.41
C PHE A 189 14.91 5.95 7.07
N GLY A 190 15.24 4.73 7.45
CA GLY A 190 16.55 4.41 7.99
C GLY A 190 16.66 2.95 8.38
N TYR A 191 17.85 2.58 8.84
CA TYR A 191 18.23 1.20 9.09
C TYR A 191 18.61 0.99 10.54
N ARG A 192 18.27 -0.19 11.08
CA ARG A 192 18.62 -0.60 12.43
C ARG A 192 19.11 -2.04 12.44
N HIS A 193 20.06 -2.32 13.32
CA HIS A 193 20.46 -3.67 13.63
C HIS A 193 20.54 -3.82 15.15
N GLN A 194 19.87 -4.82 15.71
CA GLN A 194 19.79 -5.04 17.17
C GLN A 194 19.42 -3.75 17.94
N GLY A 195 18.44 -2.99 17.42
CA GLY A 195 17.96 -1.74 18.02
C GLY A 195 18.84 -0.50 17.78
N LYS A 196 20.07 -0.65 17.31
CA LYS A 196 20.99 0.45 17.02
C LYS A 196 20.84 0.94 15.58
N LYS A 197 20.98 2.25 15.37
CA LYS A 197 21.04 2.83 14.03
C LYS A 197 22.29 2.33 13.31
N VAL A 198 22.12 1.90 12.07
CA VAL A 198 23.21 1.55 11.14
C VAL A 198 23.02 2.35 9.86
N VAL A 199 24.08 2.54 9.10
CA VAL A 199 24.06 3.35 7.87
C VAL A 199 24.76 2.61 6.74
N PRO A 200 24.24 2.71 5.51
CA PRO A 200 24.92 2.20 4.33
C PRO A 200 26.31 2.82 4.14
N PRO A 201 27.25 2.14 3.41
CA PRO A 201 27.03 0.86 2.74
C PRO A 201 27.17 -0.38 3.62
N ASP A 202 27.72 -0.24 4.84
CA ASP A 202 28.12 -1.36 5.70
C ASP A 202 26.95 -1.81 6.59
N LEU A 203 25.87 -2.33 5.98
CA LEU A 203 24.74 -2.87 6.73
C LEU A 203 25.01 -4.33 7.12
N PRO A 204 24.96 -4.67 8.43
CA PRO A 204 25.17 -6.04 8.89
C PRO A 204 24.00 -6.93 8.47
N PRO A 205 24.22 -8.26 8.26
CA PRO A 205 23.14 -9.20 8.00
C PRO A 205 22.01 -9.09 9.03
N GLY A 206 20.75 -9.17 8.60
CA GLY A 206 19.59 -9.08 9.48
C GLY A 206 19.22 -7.66 9.94
N TYR A 207 19.72 -6.63 9.26
CA TYR A 207 19.24 -5.28 9.51
C TYR A 207 17.75 -5.12 9.18
N THR A 208 17.10 -4.23 9.90
CA THR A 208 15.69 -3.85 9.68
C THR A 208 15.61 -2.44 9.11
N VAL A 209 14.54 -2.17 8.37
CA VAL A 209 14.27 -0.86 7.79
C VAL A 209 13.00 -0.29 8.42
N TYR A 210 13.01 0.99 8.71
CA TYR A 210 11.83 1.75 9.10
C TYR A 210 11.62 2.91 8.13
N HIS A 211 10.37 3.26 7.87
CA HIS A 211 10.04 4.37 6.97
C HIS A 211 8.68 5.00 7.30
N SER A 212 8.47 6.22 6.78
CA SER A 212 7.14 6.82 6.72
C SER A 212 6.26 6.10 5.70
N THR A 213 4.94 6.06 5.95
CA THR A 213 3.99 5.20 5.23
C THR A 213 2.99 5.99 4.38
N MET A 214 3.27 7.27 4.14
CA MET A 214 2.39 8.12 3.32
C MET A 214 2.38 7.68 1.86
N ILE A 215 1.21 7.81 1.25
CA ILE A 215 0.96 7.60 -0.18
C ILE A 215 0.73 8.98 -0.80
N TYR A 216 1.50 9.33 -1.82
CA TYR A 216 1.48 10.66 -2.43
C TYR A 216 0.79 10.61 -3.79
N LEU A 217 -0.13 11.54 -4.06
CA LEU A 217 -0.77 11.69 -5.35
C LEU A 217 -0.24 12.95 -6.06
N LEU A 218 0.39 12.75 -7.20
CA LEU A 218 0.95 13.82 -8.02
C LEU A 218 0.13 14.04 -9.28
N SER A 219 -0.03 15.30 -9.67
CA SER A 219 -0.62 15.68 -10.96
C SER A 219 0.29 15.27 -12.14
N PRO A 220 -0.20 15.30 -13.39
CA PRO A 220 0.64 15.13 -14.58
C PRO A 220 1.79 16.16 -14.67
N LYS A 221 1.67 17.31 -14.00
CA LYS A 221 2.72 18.32 -13.89
C LYS A 221 3.70 18.09 -12.74
N ARG A 222 3.52 16.98 -11.98
CA ARG A 222 4.34 16.64 -10.79
C ARG A 222 4.16 17.61 -9.63
N GLU A 223 2.97 18.16 -9.50
CA GLU A 223 2.55 18.90 -8.32
C GLU A 223 1.90 17.91 -7.32
N LEU A 224 2.22 18.04 -6.04
CA LEU A 224 1.56 17.24 -5.00
C LEU A 224 0.14 17.76 -4.83
N ILE A 225 -0.86 16.94 -5.16
CA ILE A 225 -2.27 17.31 -5.06
C ILE A 225 -2.96 16.73 -3.83
N ASP A 226 -2.49 15.59 -3.34
CA ASP A 226 -2.96 15.01 -2.07
C ASP A 226 -1.97 13.99 -1.51
N ALA A 227 -2.19 13.60 -0.23
CA ALA A 227 -1.44 12.54 0.42
C ALA A 227 -2.38 11.72 1.33
N PHE A 228 -2.23 10.40 1.31
CA PHE A 228 -3.12 9.49 2.01
C PHE A 228 -2.36 8.63 3.02
N ASP A 229 -3.03 8.25 4.09
CA ASP A 229 -2.51 7.26 5.02
C ASP A 229 -2.59 5.85 4.41
N TYR A 230 -1.63 5.00 4.74
CA TYR A 230 -1.70 3.58 4.44
C TYR A 230 -2.85 2.91 5.21
N GLN A 231 -3.30 1.74 4.77
CA GLN A 231 -4.43 1.00 5.38
C GLN A 231 -5.75 1.79 5.39
N SER A 232 -5.92 2.70 4.43
CA SER A 232 -7.21 3.41 4.25
C SER A 232 -8.29 2.52 3.65
N GLY A 233 -7.92 1.38 3.09
CA GLY A 233 -8.78 0.50 2.30
C GLY A 233 -8.93 0.98 0.85
N ALA A 234 -8.98 0.03 -0.08
CA ALA A 234 -8.98 0.31 -1.51
C ALA A 234 -10.16 1.18 -1.97
N GLU A 235 -11.35 0.98 -1.40
CA GLU A 235 -12.56 1.76 -1.74
C GLU A 235 -12.44 3.21 -1.29
N LYS A 236 -11.90 3.44 -0.08
CA LYS A 236 -11.68 4.81 0.39
C LYS A 236 -10.59 5.48 -0.43
N LEU A 237 -9.47 4.79 -0.67
CA LEU A 237 -8.37 5.30 -1.48
C LEU A 237 -8.85 5.68 -2.90
N ALA A 238 -9.66 4.82 -3.54
CA ALA A 238 -10.23 5.10 -4.87
C ALA A 238 -11.09 6.36 -4.87
N ARG A 239 -12.01 6.51 -3.91
CA ARG A 239 -12.87 7.71 -3.82
C ARG A 239 -12.07 8.98 -3.57
N ASP A 240 -11.08 8.92 -2.69
CA ASP A 240 -10.28 10.09 -2.34
C ASP A 240 -9.39 10.52 -3.51
N ILE A 241 -8.80 9.57 -4.25
CA ILE A 241 -8.06 9.84 -5.47
C ILE A 241 -8.95 10.48 -6.55
N GLU A 242 -10.13 9.92 -6.83
CA GLU A 242 -11.06 10.48 -7.82
C GLU A 242 -11.48 11.90 -7.45
N LYS A 243 -11.73 12.16 -6.17
CA LYS A 243 -12.06 13.50 -5.67
C LYS A 243 -10.89 14.48 -5.85
N ALA A 244 -9.68 14.06 -5.52
CA ALA A 244 -8.48 14.89 -5.69
C ALA A 244 -8.22 15.21 -7.17
N ILE A 245 -8.33 14.23 -8.05
CA ILE A 245 -8.20 14.39 -9.49
C ILE A 245 -9.28 15.34 -10.04
N ALA A 246 -10.54 15.15 -9.68
CA ALA A 246 -11.63 16.02 -10.13
C ALA A 246 -11.42 17.48 -9.70
N LYS A 247 -10.86 17.71 -8.51
CA LYS A 247 -10.51 19.04 -8.02
C LYS A 247 -9.34 19.65 -8.84
N ASP A 248 -8.31 18.86 -9.14
CA ASP A 248 -7.14 19.29 -9.91
C ASP A 248 -7.54 19.66 -11.35
N GLU A 249 -8.43 18.90 -11.96
CA GLU A 249 -8.95 19.16 -13.32
C GLU A 249 -9.97 20.32 -13.38
N GLY A 250 -10.29 20.97 -12.26
CA GLY A 250 -11.29 22.02 -12.17
C GLY A 250 -12.73 21.53 -12.36
N LYS A 251 -12.97 20.23 -12.29
CA LYS A 251 -14.29 19.60 -12.28
C LYS A 251 -14.77 19.61 -10.84
N ALA A 252 -15.54 20.63 -10.44
CA ALA A 252 -16.18 20.65 -9.12
C ALA A 252 -17.04 19.38 -8.96
N ALA A 253 -16.89 18.74 -7.81
CA ALA A 253 -17.71 17.58 -7.43
C ALA A 253 -19.14 18.03 -7.09
#